data_aea38fab9bb8ca3c18f3dfe5b8fa34c2
#
_entry.id   aea38fab9bb8ca3c18f3dfe5b8fa34c2
#
_cell.length_a   1.000
_cell.length_b   1.000
_cell.length_c   1.000
_cell.angle_alpha   90.00
_cell.angle_beta   90.00
_cell.angle_gamma   90.00
#
_symmetry.space_group_name_H-M   'P 1'
#
loop_
_entity.id
_entity.type
_entity.pdbx_description
1 polymer ?
#
loop_
_entity_poly.entity_id
_entity_poly.type
_entity_poly.pdbx_seq_one_letter_code
_entity_poly.pdbx_strand_id
1 'polypeptide(L)'
;MKGPEQDDVGTTNTCKEKTNLVFLKTHKTASSTVQNIIMRFGSTRNLTFALPNGGHQMAWPRLFRKSFVLQEHIAKKNTTYNILCHHLRFHHEHIRELMPDDTVYITIIRDPVYMFESIFTYMRFDKDFGMKNTTEPLKTFLEQPSFYVKFGKKRPTGRYRNPMLFEFGNIRTESDSESELSIESDIDRIEKIFSVVMIADHFEESLVLLKHTLCWDINDVTFFKMNARGNESIRSMTADMAGKIRQWNRADVMLFDHFNKTLWSKLSKLPFDWRKEVQVLKARNLQLQDECLQSDSVSKAKINDKRFKVYQPAGIHIEHFQLKENALMNETCVNMAKSEIPFTRELQEEAKNS
;
A
#
# COMPACT_ATOMS: atom_id res chain seq x y z
N MET A 1 -3.20 -22.77 61.83
CA MET A 1 -2.39 -21.84 61.06
C MET A 1 -2.49 -22.26 59.61
N LYS A 2 -3.26 -21.55 58.78
CA LYS A 2 -3.35 -21.73 57.34
C LYS A 2 -2.25 -20.86 56.73
N GLY A 3 -1.39 -21.45 55.87
CA GLY A 3 -0.37 -20.72 55.12
C GLY A 3 -1.02 -19.83 54.03
N PRO A 4 -0.33 -18.79 53.56
CA PRO A 4 -0.83 -17.86 52.56
C PRO A 4 -1.01 -18.57 51.21
N GLU A 5 -2.19 -18.34 50.59
CA GLU A 5 -2.48 -18.70 49.22
C GLU A 5 -1.49 -17.98 48.29
N GLN A 6 -0.86 -18.76 47.43
CA GLN A 6 -0.04 -18.23 46.34
C GLN A 6 -1.00 -17.66 45.31
N ASP A 7 -0.91 -16.34 45.07
CA ASP A 7 -1.56 -15.66 43.98
C ASP A 7 -1.06 -16.26 42.66
N ASP A 8 -2.01 -16.77 41.91
CA ASP A 8 -1.83 -17.29 40.56
C ASP A 8 -1.44 -16.11 39.64
N VAL A 9 -0.17 -16.06 39.30
CA VAL A 9 0.38 -15.06 38.36
C VAL A 9 -0.24 -15.37 37.00
N GLY A 10 -1.27 -14.61 36.66
CA GLY A 10 -1.96 -14.67 35.40
C GLY A 10 -0.94 -14.69 34.24
N THR A 11 -1.00 -15.76 33.45
CA THR A 11 -0.27 -15.88 32.19
C THR A 11 -0.58 -14.68 31.32
N THR A 12 0.33 -13.72 31.27
CA THR A 12 0.32 -12.64 30.29
C THR A 12 0.40 -13.31 28.92
N ASN A 13 -0.71 -13.31 28.21
CA ASN A 13 -0.81 -13.81 26.85
C ASN A 13 0.07 -12.90 25.98
N THR A 14 1.39 -13.20 25.92
CA THR A 14 2.35 -12.41 25.16
C THR A 14 2.01 -12.55 23.68
N CYS A 15 1.57 -11.46 23.09
CA CYS A 15 1.25 -11.40 21.67
C CYS A 15 2.47 -11.85 20.85
N LYS A 16 2.32 -12.87 19.99
CA LYS A 16 3.41 -13.41 19.17
C LYS A 16 3.54 -12.61 17.87
N GLU A 17 4.75 -12.14 17.57
CA GLU A 17 5.09 -11.46 16.33
C GLU A 17 4.64 -12.27 15.11
N LYS A 18 3.92 -11.61 14.18
CA LYS A 18 3.47 -12.18 12.92
C LYS A 18 4.49 -11.89 11.84
N THR A 19 4.98 -12.95 11.21
CA THR A 19 6.01 -12.88 10.15
C THR A 19 5.47 -13.29 8.79
N ASN A 20 4.34 -14.02 8.72
CA ASN A 20 3.71 -14.44 7.48
C ASN A 20 2.67 -13.40 7.06
N LEU A 21 2.93 -12.66 5.96
CA LEU A 21 2.18 -11.47 5.60
C LEU A 21 1.93 -11.36 4.09
N VAL A 22 0.70 -11.11 3.72
CA VAL A 22 0.32 -10.66 2.37
C VAL A 22 -0.15 -9.20 2.45
N PHE A 23 0.57 -8.32 1.79
CA PHE A 23 0.16 -6.94 1.58
C PHE A 23 -0.34 -6.74 0.16
N LEU A 24 -1.65 -6.59 -0.02
CA LEU A 24 -2.20 -6.13 -1.29
C LEU A 24 -1.84 -4.66 -1.47
N LYS A 25 -0.82 -4.42 -2.28
CA LYS A 25 -0.33 -3.08 -2.60
C LYS A 25 -1.21 -2.44 -3.66
N THR A 26 -2.13 -1.56 -3.24
CA THR A 26 -3.02 -0.82 -4.13
C THR A 26 -2.35 0.45 -4.68
N HIS A 27 -2.82 0.93 -5.85
CA HIS A 27 -2.23 2.12 -6.48
C HIS A 27 -2.72 3.42 -5.84
N LYS A 28 -1.79 4.36 -5.63
CA LYS A 28 -2.03 5.76 -5.22
C LYS A 28 -2.69 5.95 -3.85
N THR A 29 -2.49 5.00 -2.95
CA THR A 29 -3.04 4.93 -1.58
C THR A 29 -1.96 5.03 -0.50
N ALA A 30 -0.83 5.67 -0.74
CA ALA A 30 0.37 5.67 0.12
C ALA A 30 1.01 4.27 0.31
N SER A 31 0.63 3.30 -0.47
CA SER A 31 1.07 1.90 -0.35
C SER A 31 2.58 1.68 -0.52
N SER A 32 3.32 2.60 -1.15
CA SER A 32 4.79 2.52 -1.24
C SER A 32 5.47 2.74 0.12
N THR A 33 4.89 3.57 0.98
CA THR A 33 5.36 3.75 2.37
C THR A 33 5.14 2.48 3.18
N VAL A 34 3.95 1.88 3.09
CA VAL A 34 3.64 0.60 3.76
C VAL A 34 4.55 -0.52 3.23
N GLN A 35 4.78 -0.59 1.93
CA GLN A 35 5.68 -1.58 1.34
C GLN A 35 7.11 -1.43 1.88
N ASN A 36 7.64 -0.20 1.98
CA ASN A 36 8.97 0.05 2.57
C ASN A 36 9.04 -0.45 4.02
N ILE A 37 8.00 -0.19 4.83
CA ILE A 37 7.89 -0.71 6.20
C ILE A 37 8.00 -2.24 6.21
N ILE A 38 7.22 -2.93 5.38
CA ILE A 38 7.19 -4.39 5.31
C ILE A 38 8.51 -4.96 4.79
N MET A 39 9.13 -4.34 3.77
CA MET A 39 10.40 -4.79 3.23
C MET A 39 11.53 -4.66 4.26
N ARG A 40 11.56 -3.57 5.03
CA ARG A 40 12.52 -3.41 6.15
C ARG A 40 12.29 -4.45 7.24
N PHE A 41 11.02 -4.65 7.64
CA PHE A 41 10.66 -5.65 8.63
C PHE A 41 11.17 -7.04 8.23
N GLY A 42 10.91 -7.45 7.00
CA GLY A 42 11.32 -8.75 6.50
C GLY A 42 12.84 -8.89 6.31
N SER A 43 13.49 -7.86 5.76
CA SER A 43 14.95 -7.87 5.53
C SER A 43 15.72 -7.97 6.85
N THR A 44 15.35 -7.21 7.89
CA THR A 44 16.03 -7.26 9.20
C THR A 44 15.83 -8.58 9.96
N ARG A 45 14.86 -9.41 9.54
CA ARG A 45 14.55 -10.71 10.15
C ARG A 45 14.90 -11.91 9.25
N ASN A 46 15.58 -11.66 8.12
CA ASN A 46 15.93 -12.67 7.12
C ASN A 46 14.72 -13.49 6.63
N LEU A 47 13.56 -12.83 6.48
CA LEU A 47 12.34 -13.48 6.01
C LEU A 47 12.36 -13.67 4.48
N THR A 48 11.74 -14.75 4.01
CA THR A 48 11.67 -15.08 2.59
C THR A 48 10.55 -14.31 1.88
N PHE A 49 10.89 -13.56 0.85
CA PHE A 49 9.94 -12.79 0.06
C PHE A 49 9.48 -13.56 -1.19
N ALA A 50 8.18 -13.57 -1.45
CA ALA A 50 7.65 -13.90 -2.76
C ALA A 50 7.85 -12.68 -3.70
N LEU A 51 8.93 -12.70 -4.47
CA LEU A 51 9.37 -11.60 -5.33
C LEU A 51 8.85 -11.73 -6.76
N PRO A 52 8.65 -10.63 -7.51
CA PRO A 52 8.28 -10.68 -8.92
C PRO A 52 9.33 -11.39 -9.77
N ASN A 53 8.88 -12.19 -10.75
CA ASN A 53 9.76 -12.76 -11.77
C ASN A 53 10.12 -11.70 -12.81
N GLY A 54 11.09 -10.86 -12.47
CA GLY A 54 11.49 -9.68 -13.22
C GLY A 54 10.64 -8.44 -12.93
N GLY A 55 11.28 -7.26 -12.95
CA GLY A 55 10.64 -5.98 -12.63
C GLY A 55 10.25 -5.84 -11.17
N HIS A 56 9.18 -5.09 -10.91
CA HIS A 56 8.71 -4.73 -9.56
C HIS A 56 7.20 -4.96 -9.36
N GLN A 57 6.54 -5.71 -10.26
CA GLN A 57 5.09 -5.99 -10.20
C GLN A 57 4.83 -7.46 -10.55
N MET A 58 3.83 -8.06 -9.91
CA MET A 58 3.36 -9.42 -10.18
C MET A 58 2.42 -9.45 -11.40
N ALA A 59 2.95 -9.07 -12.57
CA ALA A 59 2.25 -9.05 -13.87
C ALA A 59 0.92 -8.27 -13.86
N TRP A 60 0.75 -7.28 -12.98
CA TRP A 60 -0.40 -6.38 -12.98
C TRP A 60 -0.65 -5.78 -14.39
N PRO A 61 -1.90 -5.65 -14.90
CA PRO A 61 -3.19 -5.82 -14.21
C PRO A 61 -3.82 -7.21 -14.32
N ARG A 62 -3.08 -8.26 -14.68
CA ARG A 62 -3.58 -9.64 -14.70
C ARG A 62 -3.82 -10.14 -13.28
N LEU A 63 -4.82 -11.02 -13.08
CA LEU A 63 -5.04 -11.71 -11.81
C LEU A 63 -3.79 -12.50 -11.43
N PHE A 64 -3.42 -12.44 -10.15
CA PHE A 64 -2.22 -13.08 -9.64
C PHE A 64 -2.23 -14.60 -9.89
N ARG A 65 -1.05 -15.10 -10.25
CA ARG A 65 -0.74 -16.53 -10.34
C ARG A 65 0.63 -16.78 -9.75
N LYS A 66 0.83 -17.95 -9.13
CA LYS A 66 2.13 -18.31 -8.55
C LYS A 66 3.30 -18.28 -9.55
N SER A 67 3.03 -18.50 -10.85
CA SER A 67 4.03 -18.39 -11.91
C SER A 67 4.60 -16.98 -12.13
N PHE A 68 4.03 -15.94 -11.47
CA PHE A 68 4.54 -14.58 -11.50
C PHE A 68 5.62 -14.31 -10.43
N VAL A 69 5.80 -15.26 -9.51
CA VAL A 69 6.87 -15.23 -8.50
C VAL A 69 8.18 -15.71 -9.12
N LEU A 70 9.28 -15.22 -8.62
CA LEU A 70 10.64 -15.56 -9.04
C LEU A 70 10.85 -17.09 -9.05
N GLN A 71 11.17 -17.63 -10.22
CA GLN A 71 11.17 -19.08 -10.47
C GLN A 71 12.28 -19.81 -9.72
N GLU A 72 13.42 -19.17 -9.49
CA GLU A 72 14.53 -19.74 -8.72
C GLU A 72 14.09 -20.18 -7.31
N HIS A 73 13.17 -19.42 -6.69
CA HIS A 73 12.57 -19.81 -5.41
C HIS A 73 11.59 -20.97 -5.54
N ILE A 74 10.79 -21.02 -6.61
CA ILE A 74 9.83 -22.11 -6.83
C ILE A 74 10.53 -23.44 -7.13
N ALA A 75 11.70 -23.38 -7.79
CA ALA A 75 12.48 -24.59 -8.12
C ALA A 75 13.10 -25.27 -6.89
N LYS A 76 13.33 -24.55 -5.80
CA LYS A 76 13.76 -25.12 -4.52
C LYS A 76 12.55 -25.78 -3.86
N LYS A 77 12.44 -27.11 -3.92
CA LYS A 77 11.41 -27.87 -3.20
C LYS A 77 11.43 -27.46 -1.73
N ASN A 78 10.27 -27.02 -1.19
CA ASN A 78 10.04 -26.62 0.20
C ASN A 78 10.39 -25.15 0.56
N THR A 79 10.50 -24.21 -0.38
CA THR A 79 10.59 -22.80 -0.03
C THR A 79 9.26 -22.35 0.58
N THR A 80 9.30 -21.91 1.84
CA THR A 80 8.17 -21.25 2.52
C THR A 80 8.35 -19.75 2.40
N TYR A 81 7.36 -19.05 1.85
CA TYR A 81 7.39 -17.59 1.77
C TYR A 81 6.76 -16.98 3.02
N ASN A 82 7.41 -15.95 3.54
CA ASN A 82 6.88 -15.17 4.65
C ASN A 82 6.14 -13.92 4.16
N ILE A 83 6.62 -13.26 3.12
CA ILE A 83 6.12 -11.93 2.70
C ILE A 83 5.81 -11.89 1.21
N LEU A 84 4.59 -11.41 0.88
CA LEU A 84 4.18 -11.01 -0.46
C LEU A 84 3.68 -9.56 -0.39
N CYS A 85 4.40 -8.60 -1.02
CA CYS A 85 4.11 -7.16 -0.84
C CYS A 85 4.26 -6.29 -2.11
N HIS A 86 4.29 -6.86 -3.29
CA HIS A 86 4.41 -6.13 -4.55
C HIS A 86 3.05 -5.92 -5.23
N HIS A 87 2.96 -4.96 -6.15
CA HIS A 87 1.73 -4.74 -6.91
C HIS A 87 1.27 -6.02 -7.61
N LEU A 88 0.06 -6.43 -7.30
CA LEU A 88 -0.63 -7.56 -7.93
C LEU A 88 -2.13 -7.24 -8.03
N ARG A 89 -2.86 -7.96 -8.85
CA ARG A 89 -4.31 -8.03 -8.78
C ARG A 89 -4.68 -9.29 -8.02
N PHE A 90 -5.40 -9.13 -6.91
CA PHE A 90 -5.59 -10.15 -5.89
C PHE A 90 -6.33 -11.39 -6.43
N HIS A 91 -5.84 -12.59 -6.06
CA HIS A 91 -6.47 -13.87 -6.32
C HIS A 91 -6.20 -14.78 -5.13
N HIS A 92 -7.19 -14.91 -4.25
CA HIS A 92 -7.03 -15.52 -2.93
C HIS A 92 -6.50 -16.97 -3.01
N GLU A 93 -7.10 -17.80 -3.87
CA GLU A 93 -6.75 -19.22 -4.00
C GLU A 93 -5.27 -19.39 -4.41
N HIS A 94 -4.81 -18.68 -5.43
CA HIS A 94 -3.41 -18.77 -5.85
C HIS A 94 -2.42 -18.19 -4.85
N ILE A 95 -2.86 -17.26 -4.01
CA ILE A 95 -2.00 -16.75 -2.91
C ILE A 95 -1.94 -17.79 -1.79
N ARG A 96 -3.05 -18.42 -1.41
CA ARG A 96 -3.08 -19.50 -0.42
C ARG A 96 -2.24 -20.73 -0.80
N GLU A 97 -2.14 -21.04 -2.08
CA GLU A 97 -1.24 -22.11 -2.58
C GLU A 97 0.25 -21.77 -2.40
N LEU A 98 0.58 -20.50 -2.16
CA LEU A 98 1.95 -20.00 -2.08
C LEU A 98 2.38 -19.70 -0.65
N MET A 99 1.45 -19.21 0.17
CA MET A 99 1.71 -18.66 1.50
C MET A 99 1.26 -19.64 2.61
N PRO A 100 1.88 -19.62 3.79
CA PRO A 100 1.45 -20.41 4.94
C PRO A 100 0.01 -20.15 5.37
N ASP A 101 -0.62 -21.13 6.03
CA ASP A 101 -2.03 -21.02 6.47
C ASP A 101 -2.26 -19.93 7.54
N ASP A 102 -1.25 -19.61 8.34
CA ASP A 102 -1.30 -18.55 9.37
C ASP A 102 -0.99 -17.15 8.83
N THR A 103 -0.98 -16.97 7.51
CA THR A 103 -0.67 -15.70 6.86
C THR A 103 -1.73 -14.64 7.16
N VAL A 104 -1.26 -13.46 7.58
CA VAL A 104 -2.09 -12.28 7.81
C VAL A 104 -2.20 -11.46 6.52
N TYR A 105 -3.43 -11.17 6.10
CA TYR A 105 -3.70 -10.36 4.90
C TYR A 105 -3.98 -8.92 5.32
N ILE A 106 -3.28 -7.98 4.71
CA ILE A 106 -3.45 -6.54 4.93
C ILE A 106 -3.48 -5.78 3.62
N THR A 107 -4.06 -4.60 3.64
CA THR A 107 -4.08 -3.68 2.50
C THR A 107 -4.23 -2.24 2.98
N ILE A 108 -4.20 -1.28 2.05
CA ILE A 108 -4.44 0.14 2.28
C ILE A 108 -5.30 0.70 1.16
N ILE A 109 -6.33 1.47 1.53
CA ILE A 109 -7.20 2.21 0.61
C ILE A 109 -7.17 3.70 0.95
N ARG A 110 -7.78 4.52 0.10
CA ARG A 110 -7.77 5.98 0.24
C ARG A 110 -9.11 6.56 -0.17
N ASP A 111 -9.45 7.79 0.30
CA ASP A 111 -10.63 8.51 -0.20
C ASP A 111 -10.67 8.46 -1.74
N PRO A 112 -11.78 7.96 -2.34
CA PRO A 112 -11.88 7.73 -3.78
C PRO A 112 -11.68 8.98 -4.63
N VAL A 113 -12.01 10.17 -4.12
CA VAL A 113 -11.84 11.45 -4.83
C VAL A 113 -10.36 11.73 -5.06
N TYR A 114 -9.57 11.72 -3.99
CA TYR A 114 -8.13 12.00 -4.07
C TYR A 114 -7.35 10.86 -4.70
N MET A 115 -7.80 9.62 -4.50
CA MET A 115 -7.20 8.45 -5.13
C MET A 115 -7.40 8.49 -6.66
N PHE A 116 -8.63 8.76 -7.14
CA PHE A 116 -8.94 8.80 -8.57
C PHE A 116 -8.24 9.97 -9.28
N GLU A 117 -8.18 11.16 -8.68
CA GLU A 117 -7.37 12.27 -9.20
C GLU A 117 -5.90 11.85 -9.33
N SER A 118 -5.38 11.21 -8.29
CA SER A 118 -4.00 10.78 -8.27
C SER A 118 -3.68 9.72 -9.33
N ILE A 119 -4.52 8.70 -9.50
CA ILE A 119 -4.29 7.65 -10.49
C ILE A 119 -4.49 8.16 -11.92
N PHE A 120 -5.51 9.01 -12.17
CA PHE A 120 -5.76 9.64 -13.45
C PHE A 120 -4.54 10.41 -13.95
N THR A 121 -3.96 11.23 -13.07
CA THR A 121 -2.77 12.03 -13.36
C THR A 121 -1.52 11.16 -13.51
N TYR A 122 -1.27 10.26 -12.56
CA TYR A 122 -0.05 9.44 -12.52
C TYR A 122 0.04 8.44 -13.68
N MET A 123 -1.06 7.76 -13.97
CA MET A 123 -1.14 6.78 -15.07
C MET A 123 -1.34 7.42 -16.44
N ARG A 124 -1.46 8.75 -16.50
CA ARG A 124 -1.64 9.51 -17.74
C ARG A 124 -2.88 9.06 -18.51
N PHE A 125 -4.03 8.96 -17.84
CA PHE A 125 -5.31 8.64 -18.47
C PHE A 125 -5.70 9.66 -19.56
N ASP A 126 -5.25 10.91 -19.43
CA ASP A 126 -5.33 11.94 -20.46
C ASP A 126 -4.79 11.45 -21.81
N LYS A 127 -3.67 10.72 -21.82
CA LYS A 127 -3.08 10.13 -23.03
C LYS A 127 -3.86 8.91 -23.52
N ASP A 128 -4.32 8.07 -22.61
CA ASP A 128 -5.10 6.88 -22.94
C ASP A 128 -6.41 7.25 -23.61
N PHE A 129 -7.01 8.39 -23.23
CA PHE A 129 -8.25 8.91 -23.80
C PHE A 129 -8.05 9.95 -24.94
N GLY A 130 -6.81 10.19 -25.35
CA GLY A 130 -6.50 11.11 -26.46
C GLY A 130 -6.64 12.59 -26.15
N MET A 131 -6.62 12.98 -24.87
CA MET A 131 -6.84 14.36 -24.38
C MET A 131 -5.55 15.20 -24.30
N LYS A 132 -4.57 15.00 -25.19
CA LYS A 132 -3.23 15.64 -25.10
C LYS A 132 -3.26 17.18 -25.08
N ASN A 133 -4.26 17.78 -25.72
CA ASN A 133 -4.38 19.23 -25.86
C ASN A 133 -5.46 19.83 -24.94
N THR A 134 -5.96 19.06 -23.97
CA THR A 134 -6.98 19.52 -23.03
C THR A 134 -6.30 20.14 -21.82
N THR A 135 -6.66 21.37 -21.46
CA THR A 135 -6.09 22.08 -20.28
C THR A 135 -6.52 21.43 -18.96
N GLU A 136 -7.76 20.91 -18.89
CA GLU A 136 -8.34 20.29 -17.71
C GLU A 136 -8.84 18.85 -18.02
N PRO A 137 -7.94 17.90 -18.31
CA PRO A 137 -8.34 16.59 -18.83
C PRO A 137 -9.20 15.77 -17.85
N LEU A 138 -8.97 15.87 -16.52
CA LEU A 138 -9.83 15.19 -15.55
C LEU A 138 -11.25 15.75 -15.54
N LYS A 139 -11.42 17.06 -15.56
CA LYS A 139 -12.73 17.72 -15.63
C LYS A 139 -13.46 17.32 -16.92
N THR A 140 -12.77 17.37 -18.05
CA THR A 140 -13.32 16.95 -19.35
C THR A 140 -13.74 15.48 -19.34
N PHE A 141 -12.94 14.59 -18.77
CA PHE A 141 -13.28 13.18 -18.60
C PHE A 141 -14.56 13.01 -17.77
N LEU A 142 -14.71 13.75 -16.68
CA LEU A 142 -15.84 13.65 -15.75
C LEU A 142 -17.18 14.12 -16.36
N GLU A 143 -17.16 14.85 -17.46
CA GLU A 143 -18.41 15.21 -18.18
C GLU A 143 -19.03 13.98 -18.88
N GLN A 144 -18.22 13.08 -19.43
CA GLN A 144 -18.68 11.91 -20.19
C GLN A 144 -17.76 10.69 -19.98
N PRO A 145 -17.60 10.18 -18.76
CA PRO A 145 -16.58 9.16 -18.46
C PRO A 145 -16.83 7.84 -19.21
N SER A 146 -18.10 7.40 -19.36
CA SER A 146 -18.46 6.21 -20.11
C SER A 146 -18.07 6.31 -21.59
N PHE A 147 -18.19 7.49 -22.20
CA PHE A 147 -17.76 7.73 -23.58
C PHE A 147 -16.25 7.52 -23.73
N TYR A 148 -15.44 8.15 -22.85
CA TYR A 148 -13.98 8.04 -22.92
C TYR A 148 -13.48 6.63 -22.65
N VAL A 149 -14.10 5.90 -21.73
CA VAL A 149 -13.75 4.49 -21.45
C VAL A 149 -14.10 3.59 -22.63
N LYS A 150 -15.25 3.79 -23.27
CA LYS A 150 -15.70 2.99 -24.40
C LYS A 150 -14.91 3.24 -25.69
N PHE A 151 -14.57 4.50 -25.97
CA PHE A 151 -13.97 4.93 -27.25
C PHE A 151 -12.49 5.34 -27.10
N GLY A 152 -11.90 5.22 -25.92
CA GLY A 152 -10.49 5.49 -25.69
C GLY A 152 -9.57 4.58 -26.51
N LYS A 153 -8.33 5.04 -26.72
CA LYS A 153 -7.33 4.34 -27.55
C LYS A 153 -6.87 3.00 -27.00
N LYS A 154 -7.02 2.77 -25.71
CA LYS A 154 -6.68 1.52 -25.05
C LYS A 154 -7.94 0.79 -24.61
N ARG A 155 -7.91 -0.55 -24.71
CA ARG A 155 -9.02 -1.38 -24.22
C ARG A 155 -9.31 -1.08 -22.76
N PRO A 156 -10.59 -1.02 -22.35
CA PRO A 156 -10.95 -0.84 -20.96
C PRO A 156 -10.26 -1.91 -20.12
N THR A 157 -9.51 -1.45 -19.14
CA THR A 157 -9.06 -2.30 -18.04
C THR A 157 -9.76 -1.73 -16.82
N GLY A 158 -10.34 -2.51 -15.93
CA GLY A 158 -11.11 -2.04 -14.77
C GLY A 158 -10.47 -0.95 -13.89
N ARG A 159 -9.25 -0.51 -14.24
CA ARG A 159 -8.53 0.60 -13.58
C ARG A 159 -9.13 2.00 -13.82
N TYR A 160 -10.00 2.17 -14.80
CA TYR A 160 -10.62 3.46 -15.13
C TYR A 160 -11.88 3.75 -14.33
N ARG A 161 -12.44 2.72 -13.68
CA ARG A 161 -13.61 2.81 -12.81
C ARG A 161 -13.42 1.89 -11.62
N ASN A 162 -13.71 2.35 -10.40
CA ASN A 162 -13.52 1.61 -9.16
C ASN A 162 -12.13 0.93 -9.06
N PRO A 163 -11.01 1.68 -9.28
CA PRO A 163 -9.68 1.08 -9.38
C PRO A 163 -9.21 0.38 -8.11
N MET A 164 -9.70 0.78 -6.92
CA MET A 164 -9.36 0.06 -5.68
C MET A 164 -10.02 -1.32 -5.65
N LEU A 165 -11.33 -1.39 -5.89
CA LEU A 165 -12.05 -2.67 -5.91
C LEU A 165 -11.55 -3.60 -7.02
N PHE A 166 -11.13 -3.04 -8.16
CA PHE A 166 -10.49 -3.80 -9.24
C PHE A 166 -9.24 -4.55 -8.76
N GLU A 167 -8.42 -3.95 -7.90
CA GLU A 167 -7.21 -4.57 -7.38
C GLU A 167 -7.50 -5.72 -6.41
N PHE A 168 -8.66 -5.74 -5.75
CA PHE A 168 -9.13 -6.89 -4.97
C PHE A 168 -9.59 -8.08 -5.83
N GLY A 169 -9.37 -8.03 -7.14
CA GLY A 169 -9.65 -9.13 -8.06
C GLY A 169 -11.05 -9.13 -8.64
N ASN A 170 -11.89 -8.15 -8.31
CA ASN A 170 -13.22 -8.04 -8.90
C ASN A 170 -13.14 -7.71 -10.40
N ILE A 171 -13.88 -8.47 -11.23
CA ILE A 171 -13.91 -8.31 -12.68
C ILE A 171 -15.08 -7.42 -13.10
N ARG A 172 -16.09 -7.22 -12.23
CA ARG A 172 -17.37 -6.58 -12.57
C ARG A 172 -17.32 -5.04 -12.60
N THR A 173 -16.17 -4.44 -12.35
CA THR A 173 -15.99 -2.99 -12.26
C THR A 173 -16.24 -2.24 -13.58
N GLU A 174 -16.54 -2.94 -14.68
CA GLU A 174 -16.75 -2.37 -16.01
C GLU A 174 -18.24 -2.20 -16.35
N SER A 175 -19.16 -2.77 -15.56
CA SER A 175 -20.60 -2.73 -15.83
C SER A 175 -21.28 -1.56 -15.14
N ASP A 176 -22.10 -0.80 -15.88
CA ASP A 176 -22.99 0.23 -15.32
C ASP A 176 -24.12 -0.35 -14.45
N SER A 177 -24.34 -1.68 -14.51
CA SER A 177 -25.40 -2.42 -13.83
C SER A 177 -24.95 -3.07 -12.52
N GLU A 178 -23.86 -2.62 -11.90
CA GLU A 178 -23.39 -3.16 -10.63
C GLU A 178 -24.43 -2.90 -9.53
N SER A 179 -25.11 -3.96 -9.07
CA SER A 179 -26.07 -3.83 -7.99
C SER A 179 -25.38 -3.56 -6.67
N GLU A 180 -26.03 -2.81 -5.80
CA GLU A 180 -25.54 -2.53 -4.44
C GLU A 180 -25.23 -3.81 -3.67
N LEU A 181 -26.12 -4.80 -3.76
CA LEU A 181 -25.96 -6.12 -3.13
C LEU A 181 -24.69 -6.86 -3.64
N SER A 182 -24.33 -6.68 -4.90
CA SER A 182 -23.10 -7.28 -5.44
C SER A 182 -21.85 -6.62 -4.84
N ILE A 183 -21.86 -5.29 -4.68
CA ILE A 183 -20.76 -4.55 -4.08
C ILE A 183 -20.61 -4.91 -2.59
N GLU A 184 -21.73 -4.97 -1.86
CA GLU A 184 -21.75 -5.38 -0.45
C GLU A 184 -21.19 -6.80 -0.26
N SER A 185 -21.56 -7.74 -1.12
CA SER A 185 -21.01 -9.10 -1.11
C SER A 185 -19.49 -9.14 -1.33
N ASP A 186 -18.96 -8.27 -2.19
CA ASP A 186 -17.51 -8.15 -2.39
C ASP A 186 -16.82 -7.53 -1.16
N ILE A 187 -17.43 -6.52 -0.54
CA ILE A 187 -16.93 -5.89 0.69
C ILE A 187 -16.88 -6.91 1.83
N ASP A 188 -17.94 -7.70 2.03
CA ASP A 188 -18.02 -8.77 3.03
C ASP A 188 -16.93 -9.82 2.82
N ARG A 189 -16.67 -10.19 1.56
CA ARG A 189 -15.59 -11.11 1.21
C ARG A 189 -14.21 -10.53 1.57
N ILE A 190 -13.99 -9.25 1.28
CA ILE A 190 -12.74 -8.55 1.62
C ILE A 190 -12.58 -8.51 3.14
N GLU A 191 -13.62 -8.16 3.89
CA GLU A 191 -13.57 -8.08 5.36
C GLU A 191 -13.24 -9.44 6.01
N LYS A 192 -13.74 -10.54 5.45
CA LYS A 192 -13.42 -11.90 5.93
C LYS A 192 -11.97 -12.31 5.67
N ILE A 193 -11.33 -11.79 4.62
CA ILE A 193 -9.98 -12.16 4.22
C ILE A 193 -8.94 -11.22 4.87
N PHE A 194 -9.19 -9.91 4.88
CA PHE A 194 -8.20 -8.92 5.30
C PHE A 194 -8.35 -8.56 6.79
N SER A 195 -7.35 -8.92 7.57
CA SER A 195 -7.30 -8.61 9.01
C SER A 195 -7.21 -7.11 9.27
N VAL A 196 -6.50 -6.36 8.41
CA VAL A 196 -6.39 -4.89 8.46
C VAL A 196 -6.54 -4.30 7.06
N VAL A 197 -7.52 -3.42 6.91
CA VAL A 197 -7.63 -2.51 5.77
C VAL A 197 -7.30 -1.11 6.29
N MET A 198 -6.09 -0.65 6.00
CA MET A 198 -5.61 0.68 6.40
C MET A 198 -6.27 1.77 5.56
N ILE A 199 -6.38 2.96 6.13
CA ILE A 199 -6.91 4.16 5.47
C ILE A 199 -5.80 5.18 5.33
N ALA A 200 -5.44 5.54 4.10
CA ALA A 200 -4.33 6.46 3.83
C ALA A 200 -4.55 7.86 4.42
N ASP A 201 -5.81 8.26 4.55
CA ASP A 201 -6.22 9.55 5.11
C ASP A 201 -6.10 9.57 6.66
N HIS A 202 -5.94 8.39 7.28
CA HIS A 202 -5.69 8.14 8.70
C HIS A 202 -4.49 7.21 8.87
N PHE A 203 -3.34 7.66 8.31
CA PHE A 203 -2.18 6.78 8.08
C PHE A 203 -1.53 6.30 9.38
N GLU A 204 -1.27 7.20 10.32
CA GLU A 204 -0.63 6.87 11.60
C GLU A 204 -1.56 6.02 12.49
N GLU A 205 -2.86 6.33 12.51
CA GLU A 205 -3.88 5.53 13.20
C GLU A 205 -3.94 4.10 12.62
N SER A 206 -3.88 4.00 11.29
CA SER A 206 -3.82 2.72 10.59
C SER A 206 -2.57 1.92 10.92
N LEU A 207 -1.41 2.57 11.04
CA LEU A 207 -0.16 1.92 11.43
C LEU A 207 -0.16 1.46 12.90
N VAL A 208 -0.78 2.20 13.81
CA VAL A 208 -0.95 1.77 15.20
C VAL A 208 -1.83 0.52 15.28
N LEU A 209 -2.94 0.47 14.52
CA LEU A 209 -3.76 -0.74 14.42
C LEU A 209 -2.97 -1.91 13.82
N LEU A 210 -2.21 -1.66 12.75
CA LEU A 210 -1.36 -2.66 12.09
C LEU A 210 -0.33 -3.23 13.05
N LYS A 211 0.43 -2.37 13.73
CA LYS A 211 1.42 -2.74 14.74
C LYS A 211 0.83 -3.68 15.79
N HIS A 212 -0.32 -3.31 16.34
CA HIS A 212 -1.00 -4.12 17.35
C HIS A 212 -1.45 -5.48 16.77
N THR A 213 -2.06 -5.50 15.59
CA THR A 213 -2.55 -6.72 14.95
C THR A 213 -1.41 -7.70 14.64
N LEU A 214 -0.26 -7.18 14.25
CA LEU A 214 0.93 -7.99 13.90
C LEU A 214 1.85 -8.27 15.08
N CYS A 215 1.58 -7.71 16.26
CA CYS A 215 2.47 -7.79 17.42
C CYS A 215 3.88 -7.26 17.13
N TRP A 216 3.95 -6.17 16.37
CA TRP A 216 5.20 -5.50 15.99
C TRP A 216 5.59 -4.41 16.97
N ASP A 217 6.87 -4.03 16.95
CA ASP A 217 7.37 -2.89 17.72
C ASP A 217 7.06 -1.57 17.02
N ILE A 218 7.11 -0.45 17.78
CA ILE A 218 6.88 0.88 17.22
C ILE A 218 7.92 1.26 16.16
N ASN A 219 9.16 0.80 16.30
CA ASN A 219 10.22 1.04 15.33
C ASN A 219 10.00 0.30 14.02
N ASP A 220 9.30 -0.85 14.03
CA ASP A 220 8.96 -1.58 12.81
C ASP A 220 8.03 -0.79 11.88
N VAL A 221 7.19 0.08 12.45
CA VAL A 221 6.19 0.86 11.69
C VAL A 221 6.59 2.33 11.49
N THR A 222 7.82 2.73 11.85
CA THR A 222 8.35 4.06 11.51
C THR A 222 8.51 4.22 10.00
N PHE A 223 8.44 5.45 9.48
CA PHE A 223 8.49 5.68 8.04
C PHE A 223 8.97 7.08 7.65
N PHE A 224 9.50 7.18 6.43
CA PHE A 224 9.50 8.41 5.64
C PHE A 224 8.38 8.33 4.60
N LYS A 225 7.68 9.44 4.36
CA LYS A 225 6.53 9.47 3.45
C LYS A 225 6.95 9.30 1.99
N MET A 226 6.95 8.07 1.51
CA MET A 226 7.41 7.70 0.17
C MET A 226 6.46 8.15 -0.94
N ASN A 227 7.03 8.52 -2.11
CA ASN A 227 6.28 8.86 -3.32
C ASN A 227 5.25 9.99 -3.15
N ALA A 228 5.48 10.92 -2.23
CA ALA A 228 4.65 12.11 -2.09
C ALA A 228 4.79 13.00 -3.34
N ARG A 229 3.65 13.49 -3.85
CA ARG A 229 3.68 14.53 -4.89
C ARG A 229 3.90 15.89 -4.23
N GLY A 230 4.75 16.72 -4.83
CA GLY A 230 4.87 18.11 -4.44
C GLY A 230 3.52 18.84 -4.58
N ASN A 231 3.25 19.79 -3.69
CA ASN A 231 1.98 20.53 -3.63
C ASN A 231 1.61 21.18 -4.97
N GLU A 232 2.58 21.61 -5.75
CA GLU A 232 2.42 22.17 -7.11
C GLU A 232 1.84 21.18 -8.12
N SER A 233 1.95 19.88 -7.86
CA SER A 233 1.43 18.79 -8.70
C SER A 233 0.02 18.34 -8.30
N ILE A 234 -0.55 18.89 -7.25
CA ILE A 234 -1.90 18.59 -6.75
C ILE A 234 -2.87 19.61 -7.34
N ARG A 235 -3.83 19.14 -8.14
CA ARG A 235 -4.86 20.00 -8.73
C ARG A 235 -5.91 20.35 -7.69
N SER A 236 -6.44 21.58 -7.78
CA SER A 236 -7.60 21.96 -6.96
C SER A 236 -8.82 21.11 -7.34
N MET A 237 -9.48 20.57 -6.33
CA MET A 237 -10.67 19.72 -6.48
C MET A 237 -11.91 20.56 -6.14
N THR A 238 -12.80 20.78 -7.13
CA THR A 238 -14.09 21.43 -6.88
C THR A 238 -15.11 20.44 -6.30
N ALA A 239 -16.14 20.93 -5.62
CA ALA A 239 -17.21 20.10 -5.09
C ALA A 239 -17.94 19.32 -6.19
N ASP A 240 -18.15 19.94 -7.37
CA ASP A 240 -18.73 19.30 -8.54
C ASP A 240 -17.87 18.13 -9.05
N MET A 241 -16.58 18.34 -9.23
CA MET A 241 -15.65 17.28 -9.63
C MET A 241 -15.63 16.12 -8.60
N ALA A 242 -15.60 16.45 -7.31
CA ALA A 242 -15.63 15.44 -6.25
C ALA A 242 -16.93 14.62 -6.30
N GLY A 243 -18.07 15.27 -6.50
CA GLY A 243 -19.37 14.60 -6.69
C GLY A 243 -19.38 13.65 -7.90
N LYS A 244 -18.90 14.11 -9.05
CA LYS A 244 -18.79 13.29 -10.27
C LYS A 244 -17.83 12.10 -10.10
N ILE A 245 -16.70 12.28 -9.40
CA ILE A 245 -15.77 11.18 -9.09
C ILE A 245 -16.44 10.13 -8.20
N ARG A 246 -17.15 10.55 -7.14
CA ARG A 246 -17.89 9.64 -6.25
C ARG A 246 -18.97 8.87 -7.00
N GLN A 247 -19.70 9.53 -7.88
CA GLN A 247 -20.70 8.87 -8.73
C GLN A 247 -20.06 7.85 -9.67
N TRP A 248 -18.95 8.20 -10.33
CA TRP A 248 -18.24 7.32 -11.25
C TRP A 248 -17.62 6.11 -10.55
N ASN A 249 -17.09 6.29 -9.33
CA ASN A 249 -16.42 5.25 -8.56
C ASN A 249 -17.26 4.81 -7.35
N ARG A 250 -18.58 4.58 -7.55
CA ARG A 250 -19.52 4.28 -6.46
C ARG A 250 -19.09 3.08 -5.62
N ALA A 251 -18.58 2.02 -6.24
CA ALA A 251 -18.15 0.83 -5.51
C ALA A 251 -16.91 1.10 -4.62
N ASP A 252 -15.96 1.92 -5.10
CA ASP A 252 -14.83 2.36 -4.27
C ASP A 252 -15.28 3.26 -3.11
N VAL A 253 -16.35 4.07 -3.30
CA VAL A 253 -16.94 4.88 -2.21
C VAL A 253 -17.53 3.97 -1.14
N MET A 254 -18.34 2.97 -1.52
CA MET A 254 -18.90 2.02 -0.56
C MET A 254 -17.81 1.23 0.17
N LEU A 255 -16.78 0.78 -0.53
CA LEU A 255 -15.61 0.12 0.03
C LEU A 255 -14.90 1.01 1.07
N PHE A 256 -14.62 2.26 0.70
CA PHE A 256 -13.95 3.22 1.58
C PHE A 256 -14.78 3.53 2.83
N ASP A 257 -16.07 3.82 2.66
CA ASP A 257 -16.97 4.17 3.76
C ASP A 257 -17.09 3.03 4.78
N HIS A 258 -17.17 1.78 4.29
CA HIS A 258 -17.20 0.60 5.14
C HIS A 258 -15.92 0.45 5.96
N PHE A 259 -14.76 0.44 5.32
CA PHE A 259 -13.49 0.21 6.02
C PHE A 259 -13.00 1.40 6.83
N ASN A 260 -13.40 2.63 6.47
CA ASN A 260 -13.16 3.78 7.33
C ASN A 260 -13.90 3.63 8.66
N LYS A 261 -15.17 3.21 8.66
CA LYS A 261 -15.93 2.89 9.89
C LYS A 261 -15.28 1.73 10.65
N THR A 262 -14.87 0.68 9.95
CA THR A 262 -14.22 -0.50 10.53
C THR A 262 -12.90 -0.14 11.22
N LEU A 263 -12.08 0.76 10.65
CA LEU A 263 -10.85 1.26 11.27
C LEU A 263 -11.13 1.86 12.66
N TRP A 264 -12.05 2.80 12.73
CA TRP A 264 -12.39 3.47 14.00
C TRP A 264 -13.00 2.50 15.03
N SER A 265 -13.83 1.57 14.56
CA SER A 265 -14.39 0.51 15.42
C SER A 265 -13.30 -0.40 16.00
N LYS A 266 -12.28 -0.78 15.19
CA LYS A 266 -11.16 -1.61 15.68
C LYS A 266 -10.26 -0.82 16.63
N LEU A 267 -9.93 0.43 16.32
CA LEU A 267 -9.14 1.30 17.20
C LEU A 267 -9.80 1.50 18.57
N SER A 268 -11.12 1.70 18.61
CA SER A 268 -11.85 1.90 19.87
C SER A 268 -11.86 0.67 20.79
N LYS A 269 -11.55 -0.52 20.25
CA LYS A 269 -11.49 -1.80 20.99
C LYS A 269 -10.08 -2.17 21.45
N LEU A 270 -9.06 -1.35 21.14
CA LEU A 270 -7.71 -1.60 21.61
C LEU A 270 -7.62 -1.48 23.14
N PRO A 271 -6.82 -2.33 23.80
CA PRO A 271 -6.71 -2.35 25.27
C PRO A 271 -5.87 -1.20 25.82
N PHE A 272 -5.49 -0.23 25.01
CA PHE A 272 -4.65 0.93 25.36
C PHE A 272 -5.16 2.18 24.63
N ASP A 273 -4.65 3.35 25.04
CA ASP A 273 -4.93 4.62 24.39
C ASP A 273 -4.15 4.74 23.07
N TRP A 274 -4.77 4.37 21.96
CA TRP A 274 -4.18 4.43 20.64
C TRP A 274 -3.76 5.85 20.21
N ARG A 275 -4.37 6.89 20.78
CA ARG A 275 -4.02 8.30 20.48
C ARG A 275 -2.64 8.64 21.00
N LYS A 276 -2.28 8.11 22.18
CA LYS A 276 -0.93 8.23 22.72
C LYS A 276 0.09 7.49 21.87
N GLU A 277 -0.24 6.28 21.42
CA GLU A 277 0.62 5.51 20.49
C GLU A 277 0.86 6.26 19.17
N VAL A 278 -0.17 6.91 18.60
CA VAL A 278 -0.03 7.79 17.43
C VAL A 278 0.96 8.93 17.71
N GLN A 279 0.90 9.56 18.87
CA GLN A 279 1.86 10.63 19.22
C GLN A 279 3.29 10.08 19.38
N VAL A 280 3.45 8.91 19.98
CA VAL A 280 4.75 8.23 20.07
C VAL A 280 5.31 7.94 18.66
N LEU A 281 4.50 7.39 17.75
CA LEU A 281 4.91 7.14 16.38
C LEU A 281 5.32 8.42 15.64
N LYS A 282 4.53 9.49 15.76
CA LYS A 282 4.85 10.80 15.17
C LYS A 282 6.16 11.37 15.72
N ALA A 283 6.35 11.33 17.02
CA ALA A 283 7.59 11.80 17.65
C ALA A 283 8.80 11.00 17.17
N ARG A 284 8.67 9.66 17.07
CA ARG A 284 9.75 8.80 16.59
C ARG A 284 10.08 9.04 15.11
N ASN A 285 9.08 9.26 14.27
CA ASN A 285 9.28 9.62 12.86
C ASN A 285 10.01 10.96 12.71
N LEU A 286 9.63 11.98 13.50
CA LEU A 286 10.30 13.28 13.49
C LEU A 286 11.76 13.16 13.93
N GLN A 287 12.03 12.39 14.99
CA GLN A 287 13.39 12.11 15.43
C GLN A 287 14.23 11.46 14.32
N LEU A 288 13.70 10.43 13.65
CA LEU A 288 14.39 9.76 12.54
C LEU A 288 14.59 10.66 11.32
N GLN A 289 13.62 11.55 11.02
CA GLN A 289 13.81 12.57 9.98
C GLN A 289 14.96 13.50 10.32
N ASP A 290 15.02 14.00 11.55
CA ASP A 290 16.12 14.85 12.01
C ASP A 290 17.46 14.11 12.02
N GLU A 291 17.52 12.88 12.47
CA GLU A 291 18.74 12.07 12.48
C GLU A 291 19.25 11.74 11.07
N CYS A 292 18.36 11.39 10.15
CA CYS A 292 18.71 10.79 8.86
C CYS A 292 18.72 11.76 7.68
N LEU A 293 17.81 12.72 7.63
CA LEU A 293 17.57 13.52 6.43
C LEU A 293 18.29 14.86 6.47
N GLN A 294 18.88 15.26 5.34
CA GLN A 294 19.48 16.56 5.16
C GLN A 294 18.44 17.69 5.07
N SER A 295 17.28 17.37 4.47
CA SER A 295 16.10 18.25 4.33
C SER A 295 14.86 17.38 4.15
N ASP A 296 13.68 17.95 4.35
CA ASP A 296 12.41 17.22 4.26
C ASP A 296 12.16 16.60 2.87
N SER A 297 12.53 17.32 1.80
CA SER A 297 12.46 16.80 0.44
C SER A 297 13.43 17.52 -0.51
N VAL A 298 13.82 16.83 -1.57
CA VAL A 298 14.68 17.37 -2.63
C VAL A 298 14.18 16.98 -4.01
N SER A 299 14.53 17.77 -5.03
CA SER A 299 14.22 17.41 -6.41
C SER A 299 15.06 16.22 -6.89
N LYS A 300 14.53 15.43 -7.82
CA LYS A 300 15.21 14.25 -8.42
C LYS A 300 16.61 14.56 -8.95
N ALA A 301 16.82 15.78 -9.48
CA ALA A 301 18.11 16.20 -10.04
C ALA A 301 19.22 16.26 -9.00
N LYS A 302 18.88 16.52 -7.73
CA LYS A 302 19.84 16.62 -6.63
C LYS A 302 20.22 15.26 -6.03
N ILE A 303 19.51 14.17 -6.38
CA ILE A 303 19.79 12.84 -5.86
C ILE A 303 20.88 12.18 -6.73
N ASN A 304 22.06 11.97 -6.18
CA ASN A 304 23.16 11.25 -6.84
C ASN A 304 23.03 9.73 -6.64
N ASP A 305 22.69 9.28 -5.46
CA ASP A 305 22.58 7.87 -5.13
C ASP A 305 21.31 7.25 -5.73
N LYS A 306 21.52 6.25 -6.61
CA LYS A 306 20.43 5.55 -7.32
C LYS A 306 19.49 4.79 -6.39
N ARG A 307 19.93 4.42 -5.17
CA ARG A 307 19.10 3.73 -4.17
C ARG A 307 17.90 4.56 -3.72
N PHE A 308 18.04 5.89 -3.74
CA PHE A 308 17.01 6.83 -3.29
C PHE A 308 16.20 7.46 -4.43
N LYS A 309 16.54 7.13 -5.70
CA LYS A 309 15.79 7.64 -6.87
C LYS A 309 14.46 6.94 -7.02
N VAL A 310 13.37 7.69 -6.88
CA VAL A 310 12.01 7.20 -7.12
C VAL A 310 11.68 7.29 -8.60
N TYR A 311 10.84 6.35 -9.11
CA TYR A 311 10.27 6.48 -10.44
C TYR A 311 9.35 7.69 -10.50
N GLN A 312 9.62 8.57 -11.46
CA GLN A 312 8.86 9.81 -11.66
C GLN A 312 8.32 9.86 -13.09
N PRO A 313 6.98 9.80 -13.27
CA PRO A 313 6.37 10.00 -14.59
C PRO A 313 6.66 11.39 -15.15
N ALA A 314 6.71 11.51 -16.47
CA ALA A 314 6.95 12.80 -17.12
C ALA A 314 5.86 13.82 -16.76
N GLY A 315 6.28 15.01 -16.31
CA GLY A 315 5.39 16.10 -15.92
C GLY A 315 4.78 15.97 -14.51
N ILE A 316 5.26 15.03 -13.69
CA ILE A 316 4.82 14.88 -12.28
C ILE A 316 6.05 15.03 -11.39
N HIS A 317 6.00 15.98 -10.45
CA HIS A 317 7.04 16.14 -9.46
C HIS A 317 6.78 15.18 -8.28
N ILE A 318 7.78 14.34 -7.97
CA ILE A 318 7.80 13.44 -6.81
C ILE A 318 8.90 13.92 -5.87
N GLU A 319 8.59 13.98 -4.60
CA GLU A 319 9.56 14.31 -3.56
C GLU A 319 10.51 13.14 -3.32
N HIS A 320 11.78 13.45 -3.10
CA HIS A 320 12.86 12.49 -2.86
C HIS A 320 13.55 12.81 -1.53
N PHE A 321 14.18 11.82 -0.93
CA PHE A 321 14.99 12.00 0.29
C PHE A 321 16.47 12.10 -0.04
N GLN A 322 17.16 12.97 0.70
CA GLN A 322 18.62 13.05 0.72
C GLN A 322 19.08 12.82 2.16
N LEU A 323 19.87 11.78 2.36
CA LEU A 323 20.45 11.47 3.66
C LEU A 323 21.60 12.42 3.98
N LYS A 324 21.79 12.69 5.29
CA LYS A 324 23.01 13.30 5.82
C LYS A 324 24.20 12.38 5.56
N GLU A 325 25.43 12.91 5.44
CA GLU A 325 26.62 12.09 5.18
C GLU A 325 26.84 11.02 6.25
N ASN A 326 26.72 11.39 7.52
CA ASN A 326 26.85 10.46 8.64
C ASN A 326 25.73 9.40 8.68
N ALA A 327 24.57 9.67 8.08
CA ALA A 327 23.45 8.74 8.00
C ALA A 327 23.61 7.70 6.88
N LEU A 328 24.52 7.89 5.92
CA LEU A 328 24.79 6.93 4.85
C LEU A 328 25.36 5.59 5.35
N MET A 329 25.95 5.57 6.53
CA MET A 329 26.44 4.36 7.21
C MET A 329 25.42 3.77 8.19
N ASN A 330 24.30 4.43 8.41
CA ASN A 330 23.22 3.95 9.27
C ASN A 330 22.23 3.15 8.43
N GLU A 331 22.21 1.84 8.61
CA GLU A 331 21.34 0.92 7.85
C GLU A 331 19.85 1.27 7.97
N THR A 332 19.39 1.68 9.16
CA THR A 332 18.00 2.12 9.37
C THR A 332 17.68 3.31 8.48
N CYS A 333 18.50 4.37 8.48
CA CYS A 333 18.30 5.55 7.63
C CYS A 333 18.30 5.19 6.14
N VAL A 334 19.26 4.37 5.70
CA VAL A 334 19.39 3.93 4.31
C VAL A 334 18.16 3.14 3.88
N ASN A 335 17.72 2.16 4.66
CA ASN A 335 16.57 1.32 4.32
C ASN A 335 15.24 2.09 4.37
N MET A 336 15.10 3.08 5.28
CA MET A 336 13.92 3.95 5.31
C MET A 336 13.82 4.86 4.07
N ALA A 337 14.93 5.32 3.52
CA ALA A 337 14.98 6.19 2.34
C ALA A 337 15.04 5.41 1.01
N LYS A 338 15.36 4.11 1.04
CA LYS A 338 15.52 3.27 -0.15
C LYS A 338 14.21 3.17 -0.94
N SER A 339 14.25 3.48 -2.22
CA SER A 339 13.07 3.41 -3.07
C SER A 339 12.72 1.96 -3.47
N GLU A 340 11.46 1.72 -3.86
CA GLU A 340 10.91 0.39 -4.15
C GLU A 340 11.77 -0.43 -5.12
N ILE A 341 12.13 0.13 -6.28
CA ILE A 341 12.80 -0.62 -7.34
C ILE A 341 14.21 -1.08 -6.93
N PRO A 342 15.09 -0.22 -6.38
CA PRO A 342 16.38 -0.66 -5.84
C PRO A 342 16.23 -1.70 -4.71
N PHE A 343 15.31 -1.50 -3.78
CA PHE A 343 15.10 -2.45 -2.69
C PHE A 343 14.64 -3.82 -3.22
N THR A 344 13.69 -3.84 -4.17
CA THR A 344 13.24 -5.08 -4.81
C THR A 344 14.38 -5.81 -5.51
N ARG A 345 15.26 -5.08 -6.23
CA ARG A 345 16.41 -5.69 -6.92
C ARG A 345 17.41 -6.31 -5.95
N GLU A 346 17.71 -5.62 -4.87
CA GLU A 346 18.57 -6.14 -3.80
C GLU A 346 18.03 -7.47 -3.26
N LEU A 347 16.76 -7.51 -2.87
CA LEU A 347 16.11 -8.75 -2.42
C LEU A 347 16.10 -9.85 -3.50
N GLN A 348 15.94 -9.49 -4.79
CA GLN A 348 16.00 -10.46 -5.89
C GLN A 348 17.42 -11.02 -6.10
N GLU A 349 18.46 -10.21 -5.90
CA GLU A 349 19.85 -10.64 -5.97
C GLU A 349 20.21 -11.55 -4.79
N GLU A 350 19.82 -11.18 -3.56
CA GLU A 350 19.97 -12.01 -2.37
C GLU A 350 19.30 -13.37 -2.55
N ALA A 351 18.09 -13.38 -3.06
CA ALA A 351 17.31 -14.59 -3.30
C ALA A 351 17.92 -15.55 -4.34
N LYS A 352 18.67 -15.04 -5.30
CA LYS A 352 19.39 -15.86 -6.31
C LYS A 352 20.67 -16.48 -5.74
N ASN A 353 21.29 -15.78 -4.78
CA ASN A 353 22.57 -16.20 -4.19
C ASN A 353 22.40 -17.10 -2.96
N SER A 354 21.20 -17.18 -2.37
CA SER A 354 20.85 -18.06 -1.26
C SER A 354 20.31 -19.43 -1.74
#